data_ff74c88cf7c2f296abfde5bf1d43b5ec
#
_entry.id   ff74c88cf7c2f296abfde5bf1d43b5ec
#
_cell.length_a   1.000
_cell.length_b   1.000
_cell.length_c   1.000
_cell.angle_alpha   90.00
_cell.angle_beta   90.00
_cell.angle_gamma   90.00
#
_symmetry.space_group_name_H-M   'P 1'
#
loop_
_entity.id
_entity.type
_entity.pdbx_description
1 polymer ?
#
loop_
_entity_poly.entity_id
_entity_poly.type
_entity_poly.pdbx_seq_one_letter_code
_entity_poly.pdbx_strand_id
1 'polypeptide(L)'
;MEHPLHGLDVVLVQTRFPENIGMAARACVNMGCGHISLVEPERWLRDKASPLATPKGQALLDGITVHDSLADAVADSALVIGTTARRGGWRQAMLSPERCAAEVAACLRQGGRVSLVFGPEDR
;
A
#
# COMPACT_ATOMS: atom_id res chain seq x y z
N MET A 1 21.90 -5.09 1.20
CA MET A 1 21.04 -5.24 2.41
C MET A 1 19.63 -4.77 2.08
N GLU A 2 18.66 -5.62 2.32
CA GLU A 2 17.28 -5.26 2.06
C GLU A 2 16.76 -4.28 3.12
N HIS A 3 15.95 -3.34 2.68
CA HIS A 3 15.32 -2.41 3.59
C HIS A 3 14.34 -3.15 4.52
N PRO A 4 14.23 -2.75 5.82
CA PRO A 4 13.32 -3.43 6.75
C PRO A 4 11.87 -3.51 6.28
N LEU A 5 11.40 -2.56 5.48
CA LEU A 5 10.03 -2.56 4.98
C LEU A 5 9.89 -3.16 3.58
N HIS A 6 10.92 -3.87 3.10
CA HIS A 6 10.89 -4.45 1.77
C HIS A 6 9.69 -5.40 1.55
N GLY A 7 9.26 -6.11 2.58
CA GLY A 7 8.10 -7.00 2.51
C GLY A 7 6.75 -6.31 2.66
N LEU A 8 6.72 -4.99 2.75
CA LEU A 8 5.47 -4.23 2.88
C LEU A 8 4.95 -3.85 1.49
N ASP A 9 3.71 -4.25 1.23
CA ASP A 9 2.99 -3.91 0.00
C ASP A 9 1.95 -2.85 0.34
N VAL A 10 1.98 -1.73 -0.36
CA VAL A 10 0.97 -0.69 -0.21
C VAL A 10 -0.13 -0.95 -1.23
N VAL A 11 -1.34 -1.21 -0.76
CA VAL A 11 -2.48 -1.57 -1.61
C VAL A 11 -3.44 -0.39 -1.66
N LEU A 12 -3.65 0.15 -2.86
CA LEU A 12 -4.53 1.29 -3.09
C LEU A 12 -5.79 0.79 -3.77
N VAL A 13 -6.94 0.92 -3.09
CA VAL A 13 -8.22 0.41 -3.58
C VAL A 13 -9.00 1.54 -4.23
N GLN A 14 -9.41 1.35 -5.48
CA GLN A 14 -10.25 2.27 -6.24
C GLN A 14 -9.69 3.70 -6.27
N THR A 15 -8.37 3.81 -6.49
CA THR A 15 -7.71 5.10 -6.60
C THR A 15 -8.26 5.85 -7.80
N ARG A 16 -8.68 7.09 -7.57
CA ARG A 16 -9.33 7.90 -8.58
C ARG A 16 -8.33 8.68 -9.44
N PHE A 17 -7.27 9.19 -8.80
CA PHE A 17 -6.32 10.08 -9.47
C PHE A 17 -4.94 9.43 -9.59
N PRO A 18 -4.41 9.29 -10.83
CA PRO A 18 -3.07 8.71 -11.01
C PRO A 18 -1.97 9.47 -10.27
N GLU A 19 -2.15 10.77 -10.08
CA GLU A 19 -1.20 11.61 -9.35
C GLU A 19 -1.00 11.12 -7.92
N ASN A 20 -2.05 10.60 -7.29
CA ASN A 20 -1.96 10.06 -5.94
C ASN A 20 -1.13 8.79 -5.89
N ILE A 21 -1.15 8.02 -6.97
CA ILE A 21 -0.30 6.83 -7.08
C ILE A 21 1.17 7.23 -7.15
N GLY A 22 1.48 8.29 -7.90
CA GLY A 22 2.84 8.82 -7.96
C GLY A 22 3.33 9.32 -6.61
N MET A 23 2.45 10.00 -5.87
CA MET A 23 2.78 10.47 -4.52
C MET A 23 3.01 9.30 -3.57
N ALA A 24 2.20 8.25 -3.69
CA ALA A 24 2.39 7.04 -2.89
C ALA A 24 3.74 6.38 -3.20
N ALA A 25 4.12 6.33 -4.47
CA ALA A 25 5.42 5.78 -4.86
C ALA A 25 6.56 6.57 -4.23
N ARG A 26 6.45 7.90 -4.20
CA ARG A 26 7.45 8.74 -3.57
C ARG A 26 7.55 8.45 -2.07
N ALA A 27 6.40 8.34 -1.40
CA ALA A 27 6.39 7.99 0.03
C ALA A 27 6.98 6.62 0.28
N CYS A 28 6.66 5.64 -0.57
CA CYS A 28 7.20 4.29 -0.45
C CYS A 28 8.73 4.27 -0.55
N VAL A 29 9.28 5.04 -1.48
CA VAL A 29 10.75 5.15 -1.60
C VAL A 29 11.35 5.69 -0.32
N ASN A 30 10.75 6.74 0.23
CA ASN A 30 11.26 7.37 1.45
C ASN A 30 11.20 6.42 2.65
N MET A 31 10.18 5.55 2.67
CA MET A 31 9.99 4.61 3.78
C MET A 31 10.60 3.24 3.52
N GLY A 32 10.98 2.96 2.29
CA GLY A 32 11.59 1.68 1.94
C GLY A 32 10.61 0.56 1.68
N CYS A 33 9.35 0.87 1.37
CA CYS A 33 8.36 -0.16 1.01
C CYS A 33 8.72 -0.81 -0.32
N GLY A 34 8.43 -2.10 -0.46
CA GLY A 34 8.91 -2.87 -1.60
C GLY A 34 7.99 -2.90 -2.80
N HIS A 35 6.70 -2.61 -2.64
CA HIS A 35 5.75 -2.83 -3.73
C HIS A 35 4.48 -2.01 -3.55
N ILE A 36 3.83 -1.71 -4.67
CA ILE A 36 2.50 -1.08 -4.69
C ILE A 36 1.57 -1.96 -5.52
N SER A 37 0.38 -2.24 -4.99
CA SER A 37 -0.68 -2.95 -5.68
C SER A 37 -1.88 -2.03 -5.85
N LEU A 38 -2.56 -2.13 -6.97
CA LEU A 38 -3.79 -1.38 -7.22
C LEU A 38 -4.96 -2.36 -7.33
N VAL A 39 -6.07 -2.02 -6.70
CA VAL A 39 -7.31 -2.81 -6.79
C VAL A 39 -8.36 -1.95 -7.46
N GLU A 40 -8.83 -2.37 -8.62
CA GLU A 40 -9.86 -1.69 -9.40
C GLU A 40 -9.63 -0.17 -9.49
N PRO A 41 -8.43 0.28 -9.93
CA PRO A 41 -8.21 1.72 -10.08
C PRO A 41 -9.15 2.28 -11.14
N GLU A 42 -9.70 3.48 -10.90
CA GLU A 42 -10.54 4.13 -11.89
C GLU A 42 -9.73 4.52 -13.12
N ARG A 43 -8.48 4.95 -12.88
CA ARG A 43 -7.53 5.24 -13.94
C ARG A 43 -6.15 4.80 -13.51
N TRP A 44 -5.49 4.09 -14.36
CA TRP A 44 -4.07 3.85 -14.17
C TRP A 44 -3.33 4.33 -15.41
N LEU A 45 -2.77 5.54 -15.31
CA LEU A 45 -1.97 6.14 -16.37
C LEU A 45 -0.61 6.46 -15.77
N ARG A 46 0.38 5.65 -16.10
CA ARG A 46 1.71 5.78 -15.54
C ARG A 46 2.30 7.17 -15.82
N ASP A 47 2.05 7.70 -17.00
CA ASP A 47 2.59 9.00 -17.39
C ASP A 47 2.09 10.13 -16.50
N LYS A 48 0.90 10.01 -15.96
CA LYS A 48 0.34 11.02 -15.07
C LYS A 48 0.81 10.86 -13.63
N ALA A 49 1.18 9.65 -13.24
CA ALA A 49 1.75 9.40 -11.92
C ALA A 49 3.24 9.73 -11.88
N SER A 50 3.94 9.49 -12.97
CA SER A 50 5.39 9.60 -13.07
C SER A 50 5.96 10.96 -12.66
N PRO A 51 5.34 12.12 -13.02
CA PRO A 51 5.92 13.42 -12.64
C PRO A 51 6.05 13.63 -11.14
N LEU A 52 5.25 12.95 -10.34
CA LEU A 52 5.26 13.10 -8.88
C LEU A 52 6.17 12.08 -8.20
N ALA A 53 6.77 11.17 -8.96
CA ALA A 53 7.65 10.14 -8.43
C ALA A 53 9.10 10.51 -8.66
N THR A 54 9.96 10.20 -7.69
CA THR A 54 11.41 10.31 -7.85
C THR A 54 11.88 9.22 -8.81
N PRO A 55 13.15 9.25 -9.27
CA PRO A 55 13.67 8.16 -10.11
C PRO A 55 13.51 6.78 -9.49
N LYS A 56 13.71 6.65 -8.18
CA LYS A 56 13.48 5.38 -7.49
C LYS A 56 12.00 5.05 -7.42
N GLY A 57 11.15 6.06 -7.26
CA GLY A 57 9.71 5.89 -7.27
C GLY A 57 9.20 5.41 -8.62
N GLN A 58 9.86 5.80 -9.71
CA GLN A 58 9.49 5.30 -11.03
C GLN A 58 9.72 3.80 -11.17
N ALA A 59 10.74 3.27 -10.51
CA ALA A 59 10.95 1.82 -10.47
C ALA A 59 9.79 1.12 -9.76
N LEU A 60 9.27 1.72 -8.68
CA LEU A 60 8.08 1.19 -8.02
C LEU A 60 6.85 1.25 -8.92
N LEU A 61 6.69 2.34 -9.67
CA LEU A 61 5.58 2.47 -10.62
C LEU A 61 5.64 1.38 -11.69
N ASP A 62 6.84 1.06 -12.17
CA ASP A 62 7.02 0.01 -13.17
C ASP A 62 6.67 -1.37 -12.61
N GLY A 63 6.82 -1.57 -11.31
CA GLY A 63 6.52 -2.84 -10.64
C GLY A 63 5.10 -2.97 -10.13
N ILE A 64 4.23 -1.97 -10.36
CA ILE A 64 2.86 -2.01 -9.88
C ILE A 64 2.11 -3.20 -10.49
N THR A 65 1.36 -3.92 -9.64
CA THR A 65 0.43 -4.94 -10.09
C THR A 65 -1.00 -4.42 -9.92
N VAL A 66 -1.87 -4.78 -10.85
CA VAL A 66 -3.28 -4.38 -10.83
C VAL A 66 -4.12 -5.64 -10.62
N HIS A 67 -5.05 -5.56 -9.68
CA HIS A 67 -5.90 -6.69 -9.32
C HIS A 67 -7.37 -6.33 -9.45
N ASP A 68 -8.20 -7.34 -9.70
CA ASP A 68 -9.64 -7.17 -9.83
C ASP A 68 -10.35 -7.17 -8.48
N SER A 69 -9.69 -7.68 -7.45
CA SER A 69 -10.29 -7.73 -6.10
C SER A 69 -9.22 -7.53 -5.04
N LEU A 70 -9.67 -7.07 -3.87
CA LEU A 70 -8.78 -6.95 -2.72
C LEU A 70 -8.27 -8.33 -2.27
N ALA A 71 -9.13 -9.34 -2.33
CA ALA A 71 -8.73 -10.69 -1.95
C ALA A 71 -7.53 -11.17 -2.77
N ASP A 72 -7.54 -10.91 -4.08
CA ASP A 72 -6.42 -11.28 -4.94
C ASP A 72 -5.16 -10.50 -4.59
N ALA A 73 -5.31 -9.21 -4.31
CA ALA A 73 -4.16 -8.34 -4.02
C ALA A 73 -3.44 -8.75 -2.75
N VAL A 74 -4.16 -9.28 -1.75
CA VAL A 74 -3.58 -9.63 -0.45
C VAL A 74 -3.42 -11.12 -0.23
N ALA A 75 -3.59 -11.92 -1.27
CA ALA A 75 -3.62 -13.39 -1.15
C ALA A 75 -2.35 -13.96 -0.51
N ASP A 76 -1.20 -13.35 -0.77
CA ASP A 76 0.09 -13.84 -0.25
C ASP A 76 0.51 -13.14 1.04
N SER A 77 -0.34 -12.31 1.61
CA SER A 77 0.02 -11.53 2.80
C SER A 77 -0.24 -12.34 4.06
N ALA A 78 0.72 -12.33 4.98
CA ALA A 78 0.57 -12.92 6.30
C ALA A 78 -0.21 -11.99 7.23
N LEU A 79 -0.18 -10.69 6.96
CA LEU A 79 -0.87 -9.69 7.75
C LEU A 79 -1.44 -8.63 6.83
N VAL A 80 -2.72 -8.29 7.01
CA VAL A 80 -3.40 -7.27 6.22
C VAL A 80 -3.93 -6.21 7.18
N ILE A 81 -3.55 -4.95 6.95
CA ILE A 81 -3.99 -3.83 7.77
C ILE A 81 -4.71 -2.83 6.89
N GLY A 82 -5.96 -2.55 7.25
CA GLY A 82 -6.73 -1.52 6.58
C GLY A 82 -6.66 -0.21 7.34
N THR A 83 -6.58 0.89 6.62
CA THR A 83 -6.66 2.22 7.20
C THR A 83 -8.07 2.74 7.04
N THR A 84 -8.54 3.53 7.99
CA THR A 84 -9.86 4.13 7.91
C THR A 84 -9.88 5.48 8.61
N ALA A 85 -10.58 6.42 7.99
CA ALA A 85 -10.88 7.69 8.62
C ALA A 85 -12.18 7.62 9.42
N ARG A 86 -12.96 6.56 9.28
CA ARG A 86 -14.23 6.40 9.97
C ARG A 86 -14.03 5.64 11.27
N ARG A 87 -14.60 6.15 12.33
CA ARG A 87 -14.66 5.46 13.59
C ARG A 87 -16.06 4.94 13.80
N GLY A 88 -16.15 3.83 14.50
CA GLY A 88 -17.42 3.29 14.92
C GLY A 88 -18.08 2.45 13.87
N GLY A 89 -19.34 2.19 14.10
CA GLY A 89 -20.05 1.19 13.34
C GLY A 89 -19.69 -0.18 13.86
N TRP A 90 -19.51 -1.10 13.00
CA TRP A 90 -19.32 -2.48 13.34
C TRP A 90 -18.01 -2.76 14.06
N ARG A 91 -17.98 -3.87 14.76
CA ARG A 91 -16.88 -4.44 15.48
C ARG A 91 -15.63 -4.58 14.65
N GLN A 92 -14.95 -3.52 14.43
CA GLN A 92 -13.64 -3.60 13.82
C GLN A 92 -12.62 -3.51 14.92
N ALA A 93 -11.68 -4.43 14.92
CA ALA A 93 -10.53 -4.32 15.80
C ALA A 93 -9.71 -3.13 15.30
N MET A 94 -9.65 -2.08 16.10
CA MET A 94 -8.86 -0.91 15.78
C MET A 94 -7.61 -0.90 16.63
N LEU A 95 -6.48 -0.88 15.98
CA LEU A 95 -5.18 -0.82 16.65
C LEU A 95 -4.67 0.61 16.62
N SER A 96 -3.99 1.00 17.68
CA SER A 96 -3.24 2.26 17.65
C SER A 96 -2.11 2.16 16.63
N PRO A 97 -1.62 3.30 16.12
CA PRO A 97 -0.47 3.26 15.21
C PRO A 97 0.74 2.52 15.79
N GLU A 98 0.97 2.66 17.09
CA GLU A 98 2.10 2.01 17.75
C GLU A 98 1.95 0.49 17.77
N ARG A 99 0.75 -0.02 18.06
CA ARG A 99 0.50 -1.45 18.05
C ARG A 99 0.55 -2.01 16.64
N CYS A 100 0.02 -1.25 15.68
CA CYS A 100 0.09 -1.61 14.29
C CYS A 100 1.55 -1.76 13.84
N ALA A 101 2.37 -0.77 14.15
CA ALA A 101 3.79 -0.80 13.79
C ALA A 101 4.49 -2.00 14.41
N ALA A 102 4.17 -2.33 15.65
CA ALA A 102 4.77 -3.48 16.33
C ALA A 102 4.40 -4.80 15.64
N GLU A 103 3.14 -4.95 15.24
CA GLU A 103 2.70 -6.17 14.56
C GLU A 103 3.30 -6.29 13.16
N VAL A 104 3.39 -5.17 12.44
CA VAL A 104 4.02 -5.14 11.12
C VAL A 104 5.48 -5.54 11.24
N ALA A 105 6.21 -4.93 12.19
CA ALA A 105 7.62 -5.23 12.38
C ALA A 105 7.84 -6.70 12.73
N ALA A 106 7.00 -7.26 13.59
CA ALA A 106 7.12 -8.66 13.98
C ALA A 106 6.90 -9.59 12.78
N CYS A 107 5.88 -9.30 11.96
CA CYS A 107 5.59 -10.08 10.77
C CYS A 107 6.75 -10.04 9.78
N LEU A 108 7.27 -8.85 9.51
CA LEU A 108 8.37 -8.67 8.57
C LEU A 108 9.64 -9.37 9.04
N ARG A 109 9.93 -9.33 10.35
CA ARG A 109 11.11 -10.01 10.90
C ARG A 109 11.02 -11.52 10.75
N GLN A 110 9.80 -12.05 10.72
CA GLN A 110 9.58 -13.49 10.53
C GLN A 110 9.55 -13.89 9.05
N GLY A 111 9.82 -12.96 8.15
CA GLY A 111 9.79 -13.22 6.72
C GLY A 111 8.41 -13.16 6.09
N GLY A 112 7.39 -12.72 6.84
CA GLY A 112 6.04 -12.58 6.31
C GLY A 112 5.90 -11.33 5.45
N ARG A 113 4.88 -11.33 4.61
CA ARG A 113 4.52 -10.15 3.80
C ARG A 113 3.34 -9.46 4.45
N VAL A 114 3.37 -8.13 4.41
CA VAL A 114 2.33 -7.30 4.99
C VAL A 114 1.71 -6.44 3.91
N SER A 115 0.38 -6.40 3.88
CA SER A 115 -0.35 -5.47 3.01
C SER A 115 -0.95 -4.36 3.86
N LEU A 116 -0.66 -3.13 3.49
CA LEU A 116 -1.25 -1.94 4.10
C LEU A 116 -2.22 -1.35 3.09
N VAL A 117 -3.51 -1.35 3.42
CA VAL A 117 -4.58 -1.08 2.48
C VAL A 117 -5.19 0.29 2.73
N PHE A 118 -5.26 1.08 1.66
CA PHE A 118 -5.90 2.40 1.67
C PHE A 118 -7.10 2.38 0.74
N GLY A 119 -8.25 2.87 1.23
CA GLY A 119 -9.46 3.00 0.43
C GLY A 119 -9.44 4.21 -0.50
N PRO A 120 -10.57 4.47 -1.19
CA PRO A 120 -10.67 5.62 -2.08
C PRO A 120 -10.45 6.94 -1.35
N GLU A 121 -9.90 7.93 -2.07
CA GLU A 121 -9.47 9.20 -1.48
C GLU A 121 -10.62 10.02 -0.90
N ASP A 122 -11.81 9.86 -1.44
CA ASP A 122 -12.97 10.67 -1.04
C ASP A 122 -13.91 9.95 -0.06
N ARG A 123 -13.43 8.94 0.62
CA ARG A 123 -14.25 8.17 1.57
C ARG A 123 -13.54 7.89 2.86
#